data_bb9887609eb02bd4c450581fdb06cb2e
#
_entry.id   bb9887609eb02bd4c450581fdb06cb2e
#
_cell.length_a   1.000
_cell.length_b   1.000
_cell.length_c   1.000
_cell.angle_alpha   90.00
_cell.angle_beta   90.00
_cell.angle_gamma   90.00
#
_symmetry.space_group_name_H-M   'P 1'
#
loop_
_entity.id
_entity.type
_entity.pdbx_description
1 polymer ?
#
loop_
_entity_poly.entity_id
_entity_poly.type
_entity_poly.pdbx_seq_one_letter_code
_entity_poly.pdbx_strand_id
1 'polypeptide(L)'
;MSKKILVVDDDPTLVKVVQPFLESHGFQVRIAVDGLEGIEMVKKESPDLIVLDVHMPRMNGYTFVFELKKITNAQTIPIIVLTAKEGMAEIFKVEGVKEYITKPFKPEVLLTAIKKYI
;
A
#
# COMPACT_ATOMS: atom_id res chain seq x y z
N MET A 1 14.60 -10.72 -10.91
CA MET A 1 13.71 -9.63 -11.31
C MET A 1 13.19 -8.91 -10.06
N SER A 2 13.08 -7.59 -10.19
CA SER A 2 12.63 -6.78 -9.06
C SER A 2 11.14 -6.93 -8.82
N LYS A 3 10.76 -7.02 -7.55
CA LYS A 3 9.36 -6.98 -7.16
C LYS A 3 8.84 -5.54 -7.23
N LYS A 4 7.59 -5.40 -7.55
CA LYS A 4 6.95 -4.10 -7.75
C LYS A 4 6.02 -3.78 -6.58
N ILE A 5 6.24 -2.63 -5.95
CA ILE A 5 5.46 -2.15 -4.82
C ILE A 5 4.65 -0.94 -5.28
N LEU A 6 3.34 -0.98 -5.06
CA LEU A 6 2.49 0.18 -5.29
C LEU A 6 2.24 0.86 -3.95
N VAL A 7 2.60 2.13 -3.84
CA VAL A 7 2.32 2.93 -2.64
C VAL A 7 1.18 3.88 -2.97
N VAL A 8 0.07 3.74 -2.25
CA VAL A 8 -1.11 4.58 -2.42
C VAL A 8 -1.20 5.52 -1.22
N ASP A 9 -0.71 6.73 -1.39
CA ASP A 9 -0.62 7.71 -0.30
C ASP A 9 -0.51 9.10 -0.90
N ASP A 10 -1.26 10.06 -0.34
CA ASP A 10 -1.26 11.44 -0.82
C ASP A 10 -0.24 12.33 -0.11
N ASP A 11 0.50 11.79 0.85
CA ASP A 11 1.51 12.55 1.60
C ASP A 11 2.84 12.59 0.83
N PRO A 12 3.20 13.74 0.23
CA PRO A 12 4.45 13.81 -0.53
C PRO A 12 5.70 13.64 0.33
N THR A 13 5.63 13.99 1.60
CA THR A 13 6.78 13.81 2.50
C THR A 13 7.06 12.34 2.73
N LEU A 14 6.01 11.56 2.95
CA LEU A 14 6.13 10.11 3.12
C LEU A 14 6.69 9.47 1.86
N VAL A 15 6.16 9.85 0.70
CA VAL A 15 6.59 9.31 -0.58
C VAL A 15 8.06 9.60 -0.82
N LYS A 16 8.53 10.82 -0.53
CA LYS A 16 9.93 11.22 -0.71
C LYS A 16 10.90 10.40 0.13
N VAL A 17 10.46 9.87 1.25
CA VAL A 17 11.29 9.03 2.11
C VAL A 17 11.17 7.56 1.72
N VAL A 18 9.96 7.08 1.53
CA VAL A 18 9.69 5.65 1.30
C VAL A 18 10.15 5.19 -0.07
N GLN A 19 9.89 5.97 -1.13
CA GLN A 19 10.22 5.54 -2.48
C GLN A 19 11.71 5.27 -2.67
N PRO A 20 12.60 6.26 -2.41
CA PRO A 20 14.03 5.99 -2.61
C PRO A 20 14.57 4.91 -1.68
N PHE A 21 14.03 4.81 -0.47
CA PHE A 21 14.45 3.79 0.47
C PHE A 21 14.16 2.39 -0.08
N LEU A 22 12.94 2.16 -0.54
CA LEU A 22 12.58 0.85 -1.10
C LEU A 22 13.32 0.57 -2.41
N GLU A 23 13.49 1.59 -3.24
CA GLU A 23 14.25 1.42 -4.48
C GLU A 23 15.70 1.05 -4.21
N SER A 24 16.30 1.59 -3.16
CA SER A 24 17.67 1.25 -2.79
C SER A 24 17.80 -0.21 -2.34
N HIS A 25 16.69 -0.85 -1.98
CA HIS A 25 16.67 -2.26 -1.59
C HIS A 25 16.22 -3.17 -2.73
N GLY A 26 16.20 -2.67 -3.96
CA GLY A 26 15.96 -3.49 -5.14
C GLY A 26 14.52 -3.58 -5.58
N PHE A 27 13.60 -2.84 -4.97
CA PHE A 27 12.20 -2.85 -5.39
C PHE A 27 11.93 -1.81 -6.47
N GLN A 28 10.98 -2.11 -7.34
CA GLN A 28 10.39 -1.10 -8.22
C GLN A 28 9.22 -0.50 -7.46
N VAL A 29 9.13 0.84 -7.43
CA VAL A 29 8.08 1.51 -6.68
C VAL A 29 7.24 2.36 -7.62
N ARG A 30 5.93 2.22 -7.51
CA ARG A 30 4.96 3.05 -8.21
C ARG A 30 4.14 3.79 -7.17
N ILE A 31 3.80 5.04 -7.47
CA ILE A 31 3.09 5.90 -6.53
C ILE A 31 1.74 6.27 -7.10
N ALA A 32 0.71 6.12 -6.28
CA ALA A 32 -0.62 6.64 -6.58
C ALA A 32 -0.99 7.61 -5.46
N VAL A 33 -1.52 8.77 -5.83
CA VAL A 33 -1.81 9.82 -4.84
C VAL A 33 -3.20 9.69 -4.22
N ASP A 34 -4.03 8.82 -4.76
CA ASP A 34 -5.34 8.52 -4.18
C ASP A 34 -5.82 7.16 -4.66
N GLY A 35 -6.98 6.73 -4.13
CA GLY A 35 -7.51 5.42 -4.44
C GLY A 35 -7.90 5.22 -5.88
N LEU A 36 -8.39 6.26 -6.55
CA LEU A 36 -8.76 6.14 -7.96
C LEU A 36 -7.54 5.88 -8.83
N GLU A 37 -6.48 6.63 -8.60
CA GLU A 37 -5.22 6.41 -9.32
C GLU A 37 -4.64 5.05 -8.96
N GLY A 38 -4.78 4.63 -7.68
CA GLY A 38 -4.31 3.33 -7.23
C GLY A 38 -4.98 2.18 -7.97
N ILE A 39 -6.28 2.25 -8.17
CA ILE A 39 -7.02 1.23 -8.91
C ILE A 39 -6.53 1.15 -10.35
N GLU A 40 -6.33 2.29 -11.00
CA GLU A 40 -5.81 2.32 -12.37
C GLU A 40 -4.40 1.71 -12.44
N MET A 41 -3.57 2.01 -11.45
CA MET A 41 -2.21 1.48 -11.40
C MET A 41 -2.20 -0.04 -11.18
N VAL A 42 -3.12 -0.56 -10.37
CA VAL A 42 -3.24 -2.01 -10.17
C VAL A 42 -3.55 -2.70 -11.49
N LYS A 43 -4.50 -2.16 -12.24
CA LYS A 43 -4.88 -2.71 -13.54
C LYS A 43 -3.72 -2.69 -14.54
N LYS A 44 -2.92 -1.64 -14.50
CA LYS A 44 -1.85 -1.38 -15.47
C LYS A 44 -0.56 -2.10 -15.13
N GLU A 45 -0.18 -2.07 -13.86
CA GLU A 45 1.15 -2.49 -13.41
C GLU A 45 1.19 -3.85 -12.74
N SER A 46 0.06 -4.37 -12.27
CA SER A 46 -0.01 -5.65 -11.55
C SER A 46 1.06 -5.74 -10.46
N PRO A 47 0.99 -4.89 -9.43
CA PRO A 47 2.02 -4.88 -8.39
C PRO A 47 2.05 -6.19 -7.60
N ASP A 48 3.19 -6.46 -6.99
CA ASP A 48 3.37 -7.64 -6.14
C ASP A 48 2.88 -7.40 -4.72
N LEU A 49 2.80 -6.13 -4.31
CA LEU A 49 2.35 -5.75 -2.98
C LEU A 49 1.86 -4.31 -3.03
N ILE A 50 0.86 -4.01 -2.20
CA ILE A 50 0.29 -2.66 -2.09
C ILE A 50 0.51 -2.13 -0.67
N VAL A 51 1.05 -0.91 -0.56
CA VAL A 51 1.11 -0.14 0.68
C VAL A 51 0.03 0.91 0.58
N LEU A 52 -0.93 0.90 1.49
CA LEU A 52 -2.15 1.69 1.38
C LEU A 52 -2.35 2.58 2.59
N ASP A 53 -2.44 3.90 2.36
CA ASP A 53 -2.87 4.84 3.38
C ASP A 53 -4.40 4.78 3.51
N VAL A 54 -4.90 4.74 4.75
CA VAL A 54 -6.33 4.67 5.01
C VAL A 54 -7.04 5.98 4.68
N HIS A 55 -6.40 7.10 4.98
CA HIS A 55 -7.02 8.42 4.82
C HIS A 55 -6.55 9.11 3.54
N MET A 56 -7.39 9.03 2.51
CA MET A 56 -7.09 9.64 1.23
C MET A 56 -8.32 10.42 0.72
N PRO A 57 -8.10 11.50 -0.06
CA PRO A 57 -9.21 12.16 -0.73
C PRO A 57 -9.77 11.27 -1.84
N ARG A 58 -10.97 11.54 -2.25
CA ARG A 58 -11.73 10.91 -3.34
C ARG A 58 -12.10 9.44 -3.09
N MET A 59 -11.13 8.60 -2.70
CA MET A 59 -11.43 7.20 -2.39
C MET A 59 -10.62 6.79 -1.17
N ASN A 60 -11.31 6.48 -0.07
CA ASN A 60 -10.64 6.06 1.16
C ASN A 60 -10.17 4.60 1.05
N GLY A 61 -9.38 4.18 2.04
CA GLY A 61 -8.79 2.84 2.02
C GLY A 61 -9.81 1.70 1.98
N TYR A 62 -10.95 1.86 2.63
CA TYR A 62 -12.00 0.82 2.61
C TYR A 62 -12.55 0.64 1.22
N THR A 63 -12.90 1.75 0.57
CA THR A 63 -13.43 1.71 -0.80
C THR A 63 -12.41 1.15 -1.75
N PHE A 64 -11.14 1.53 -1.57
CA PHE A 64 -10.05 1.01 -2.39
C PHE A 64 -9.98 -0.51 -2.34
N VAL A 65 -9.97 -1.08 -1.13
CA VAL A 65 -9.89 -2.54 -0.97
C VAL A 65 -11.11 -3.22 -1.58
N PHE A 66 -12.30 -2.63 -1.38
CA PHE A 66 -13.53 -3.14 -1.96
C PHE A 66 -13.46 -3.18 -3.48
N GLU A 67 -12.99 -2.10 -4.11
CA GLU A 67 -12.85 -2.04 -5.57
C GLU A 67 -11.74 -2.96 -6.07
N LEU A 68 -10.67 -3.10 -5.30
CA LEU A 68 -9.57 -3.98 -5.65
C LEU A 68 -10.04 -5.43 -5.82
N LYS A 69 -10.95 -5.88 -4.99
CA LYS A 69 -11.46 -7.25 -5.03
C LYS A 69 -12.25 -7.57 -6.30
N LYS A 70 -12.69 -6.55 -7.00
CA LYS A 70 -13.40 -6.71 -8.27
C LYS A 70 -12.46 -6.89 -9.46
N ILE A 71 -11.16 -6.66 -9.27
CA ILE A 71 -10.18 -6.75 -10.34
C ILE A 71 -9.66 -8.18 -10.41
N THR A 72 -9.80 -8.80 -11.58
CA THR A 72 -9.25 -10.13 -11.81
C THR A 72 -7.74 -10.13 -11.61
N ASN A 73 -7.21 -11.11 -10.90
CA ASN A 73 -5.79 -11.27 -10.59
C ASN A 73 -5.25 -10.32 -9.52
N ALA A 74 -6.11 -9.47 -8.93
CA ALA A 74 -5.69 -8.56 -7.88
C ALA A 74 -6.08 -9.04 -6.48
N GLN A 75 -6.91 -10.06 -6.38
CA GLN A 75 -7.46 -10.52 -5.09
C GLN A 75 -6.41 -11.13 -4.17
N THR A 76 -5.31 -11.61 -4.71
CA THR A 76 -4.25 -12.24 -3.93
C THR A 76 -3.08 -11.31 -3.64
N ILE A 77 -3.14 -10.06 -4.09
CA ILE A 77 -2.07 -9.10 -3.82
C ILE A 77 -2.10 -8.75 -2.33
N PRO A 78 -0.99 -8.94 -1.60
CA PRO A 78 -0.96 -8.58 -0.18
C PRO A 78 -1.00 -7.07 0.00
N ILE A 79 -1.73 -6.62 1.02
CA ILE A 79 -1.91 -5.20 1.33
C ILE A 79 -1.36 -4.93 2.72
N ILE A 80 -0.51 -3.91 2.83
CA ILE A 80 -0.04 -3.37 4.11
C ILE A 80 -0.68 -2.01 4.27
N VAL A 81 -1.41 -1.82 5.37
CA VAL A 81 -2.15 -0.59 5.63
C VAL A 81 -1.33 0.33 6.54
N LEU A 82 -1.22 1.60 6.14
CA LEU A 82 -0.64 2.65 6.97
C LEU A 82 -1.77 3.45 7.60
N THR A 83 -1.72 3.65 8.91
CA THR A 83 -2.77 4.37 9.61
C THR A 83 -2.16 5.29 10.67
N ALA A 84 -2.77 6.45 10.86
CA ALA A 84 -2.36 7.41 11.88
C ALA A 84 -2.98 7.12 13.25
N LYS A 85 -3.96 6.22 13.31
CA LYS A 85 -4.71 5.98 14.54
C LYS A 85 -4.58 4.52 14.97
N GLU A 86 -4.18 4.33 16.22
CA GLU A 86 -4.22 3.01 16.83
C GLU A 86 -5.67 2.56 16.96
N GLY A 87 -5.92 1.27 16.81
CA GLY A 87 -7.26 0.73 16.88
C GLY A 87 -7.98 0.64 15.55
N MET A 88 -7.53 1.37 14.54
CA MET A 88 -8.11 1.27 13.21
C MET A 88 -7.90 -0.12 12.59
N ALA A 89 -6.87 -0.83 13.05
CA ALA A 89 -6.58 -2.18 12.56
C ALA A 89 -7.76 -3.13 12.77
N GLU A 90 -8.47 -3.01 13.87
CA GLU A 90 -9.62 -3.88 14.15
C GLU A 90 -10.78 -3.61 13.21
N ILE A 91 -10.95 -2.34 12.83
CA ILE A 91 -12.02 -1.92 11.92
C ILE A 91 -11.66 -2.33 10.48
N PHE A 92 -10.38 -2.35 10.16
CA PHE A 92 -9.89 -2.59 8.80
C PHE A 92 -9.52 -4.06 8.56
N LYS A 93 -10.13 -4.97 9.30
CA LYS A 93 -9.89 -6.40 9.08
C LYS A 93 -10.65 -6.85 7.86
N VAL A 94 -10.05 -6.73 6.71
CA VAL A 94 -10.61 -7.22 5.46
C VAL A 94 -9.64 -8.19 4.82
N GLU A 95 -10.18 -9.08 4.03
CA GLU A 95 -9.40 -10.08 3.32
C GLU A 95 -8.36 -9.41 2.42
N GLY A 96 -7.13 -9.88 2.50
CA GLY A 96 -6.02 -9.34 1.71
C GLY A 96 -5.15 -8.37 2.46
N VAL A 97 -5.64 -7.79 3.57
CA VAL A 97 -4.82 -6.92 4.40
C VAL A 97 -4.02 -7.79 5.36
N LYS A 98 -2.71 -7.74 5.22
CA LYS A 98 -1.79 -8.61 5.95
C LYS A 98 -1.23 -7.98 7.21
N GLU A 99 -1.05 -6.67 7.19
CA GLU A 99 -0.39 -5.99 8.28
C GLU A 99 -0.81 -4.53 8.34
N TYR A 100 -0.75 -3.95 9.55
CA TYR A 100 -1.07 -2.55 9.81
C TYR A 100 0.13 -1.91 10.44
N ILE A 101 0.50 -0.73 9.95
CA ILE A 101 1.63 0.03 10.48
C ILE A 101 1.12 1.42 10.86
N THR A 102 1.34 1.80 12.11
CA THR A 102 0.90 3.10 12.62
C THR A 102 1.91 4.19 12.26
N LYS A 103 1.43 5.31 11.75
CA LYS A 103 2.25 6.48 11.47
C LYS A 103 2.47 7.28 12.77
N PRO A 104 3.64 7.87 12.97
CA PRO A 104 4.83 7.77 12.13
C PRO A 104 5.56 6.45 12.34
N PHE A 105 6.26 5.99 11.31
CA PHE A 105 7.03 4.75 11.38
C PHE A 105 8.42 4.96 10.77
N LYS A 106 9.35 4.08 11.12
CA LYS A 106 10.67 4.06 10.49
C LYS A 106 10.56 3.28 9.18
N PRO A 107 11.24 3.73 8.10
CA PRO A 107 11.20 3.00 6.83
C PRO A 107 11.59 1.53 6.95
N GLU A 108 12.50 1.20 7.87
CA GLU A 108 12.92 -0.18 8.11
C GLU A 108 11.78 -1.07 8.59
N VAL A 109 10.83 -0.50 9.35
CA VAL A 109 9.65 -1.25 9.80
C VAL A 109 8.80 -1.67 8.61
N LEU A 110 8.59 -0.74 7.68
CA LEU A 110 7.85 -1.04 6.46
C LEU A 110 8.58 -2.07 5.61
N LEU A 111 9.88 -1.93 5.46
CA LEU A 111 10.68 -2.89 4.69
C LEU A 111 10.57 -4.30 5.27
N THR A 112 10.67 -4.42 6.60
CA THR A 112 10.54 -5.72 7.26
C THR A 112 9.18 -6.35 6.98
N ALA A 113 8.11 -5.55 7.06
CA ALA A 113 6.77 -6.03 6.77
C ALA A 113 6.63 -6.48 5.31
N ILE A 114 7.15 -5.68 4.37
CA ILE A 114 7.10 -6.03 2.95
C ILE A 114 7.77 -7.37 2.70
N LYS A 115 8.94 -7.58 3.27
CA LYS A 115 9.72 -8.82 3.05
C LYS A 115 9.02 -10.08 3.56
N LYS A 116 8.07 -9.94 4.48
CA LYS A 116 7.31 -11.09 4.97
C LYS A 116 6.36 -11.66 3.92
N TYR A 117 5.92 -10.85 2.99
CA TYR A 117 4.83 -11.21 2.08
C TYR A 117 5.23 -11.23 0.61
N ILE A 118 6.48 -11.09 0.33
CA ILE A 118 6.93 -10.96 -1.05
C ILE A 118 8.04 -11.93 -1.45
#